data_df7f82d05074e83ebf1be6e08986eb10
#
_entry.id   df7f82d05074e83ebf1be6e08986eb10
#
_cell.length_a   1.000
_cell.length_b   1.000
_cell.length_c   1.000
_cell.angle_alpha   90.00
_cell.angle_beta   90.00
_cell.angle_gamma   90.00
#
_symmetry.space_group_name_H-M   'P 1'
#
loop_
_entity.id
_entity.type
_entity.pdbx_description
1 polymer ?
#
loop_
_entity_poly.entity_id
_entity_poly.type
_entity_poly.pdbx_seq_one_letter_code
_entity_poly.pdbx_strand_id
1 'polypeptide(L)'
;MNKKKFRLHKEITIIGGAGHVGLAFALICASKNIRVHIHDINKHSLNLISKGILPHKEKNGLKLLQNALNKNLISFSSEIEQIKLNKINVVCLGTPIDEFLNPQYNILINTIKKLMKIINSNNHLIIRSTVFPGTTRFLHQLLENNNKKIKMSFFPERFVQGLALEEFKKFPHIIGSIDKKSENDCKKFLKIFTNEIITMKPEEAEITKLFLNSYRYIQFSIANQFFKIADTANLDYKKINFAMKHNYKRGNIPSPGFTAGPCLFKDTMQLSAFSKDNFSLGMEAMTTNEGIVNYIVDKIKKKYDLRKKTIGILGMSFKAESDDTRNSLSYKLKKILVLYSKKVLTTDPYVKNDPDLKSFEFVNKNSDILIIATPHKFYSKIKTKKTIFNIWLEA
;
A
#
# COMPACT_ATOMS: atom_id res chain seq x y z
N MET A 1 42.60 3.23 -18.49
CA MET A 1 41.26 3.81 -18.77
C MET A 1 40.66 4.38 -17.48
N ASN A 2 40.62 5.71 -17.39
CA ASN A 2 40.15 6.43 -16.21
C ASN A 2 38.64 6.19 -15.99
N LYS A 3 38.29 5.45 -14.97
CA LYS A 3 36.93 5.45 -14.40
C LYS A 3 36.68 6.83 -13.80
N LYS A 4 36.17 7.78 -14.57
CA LYS A 4 35.53 8.98 -14.04
C LYS A 4 34.39 8.47 -13.14
N LYS A 5 34.64 8.41 -11.81
CA LYS A 5 33.58 8.25 -10.80
C LYS A 5 32.59 9.38 -11.06
N PHE A 6 31.48 9.05 -11.71
CA PHE A 6 30.33 9.95 -11.78
C PHE A 6 30.02 10.34 -10.32
N ARG A 7 30.15 11.61 -10.00
CA ARG A 7 29.65 12.18 -8.73
C ARG A 7 28.14 12.08 -8.78
N LEU A 8 27.63 10.94 -8.38
CA LEU A 8 26.20 10.66 -8.20
C LEU A 8 25.63 11.66 -7.18
N HIS A 9 24.35 11.95 -7.31
CA HIS A 9 23.61 12.82 -6.40
C HIS A 9 23.87 12.42 -4.95
N LYS A 10 24.62 13.23 -4.21
CA LYS A 10 25.02 12.89 -2.83
C LYS A 10 23.88 13.02 -1.84
N GLU A 11 22.84 13.74 -2.20
CA GLU A 11 21.74 14.09 -1.30
C GLU A 11 20.42 14.24 -2.09
N ILE A 12 19.32 13.76 -1.49
CA ILE A 12 17.95 13.89 -2.01
C ILE A 12 17.02 14.34 -0.89
N THR A 13 15.84 14.86 -1.27
CA THR A 13 14.76 15.16 -0.32
C THR A 13 13.57 14.25 -0.60
N ILE A 14 12.93 13.73 0.45
CA ILE A 14 11.69 12.96 0.35
C ILE A 14 10.61 13.66 1.16
N ILE A 15 9.58 14.12 0.47
CA ILE A 15 8.41 14.80 1.03
C ILE A 15 7.31 13.76 1.25
N GLY A 16 6.80 13.64 2.48
CA GLY A 16 5.99 12.49 2.91
C GLY A 16 6.87 11.27 3.24
N GLY A 17 8.09 11.55 3.74
CA GLY A 17 9.13 10.53 3.91
C GLY A 17 9.00 9.67 5.16
N ALA A 18 8.07 9.95 6.07
CA ALA A 18 7.79 9.11 7.23
C ALA A 18 6.72 8.04 6.97
N GLY A 19 6.02 8.11 5.84
CA GLY A 19 5.04 7.11 5.41
C GLY A 19 5.68 5.83 4.86
N HIS A 20 4.87 4.79 4.64
CA HIS A 20 5.31 3.45 4.18
C HIS A 20 6.16 3.50 2.89
N VAL A 21 5.75 4.29 1.91
CA VAL A 21 6.47 4.41 0.62
C VAL A 21 7.71 5.27 0.78
N GLY A 22 7.58 6.42 1.47
CA GLY A 22 8.65 7.40 1.63
C GLY A 22 9.80 6.85 2.46
N LEU A 23 9.51 6.25 3.61
CA LEU A 23 10.55 5.70 4.49
C LEU A 23 11.28 4.53 3.84
N ALA A 24 10.55 3.59 3.23
CA ALA A 24 11.17 2.47 2.52
C ALA A 24 12.13 2.98 1.43
N PHE A 25 11.72 3.99 0.65
CA PHE A 25 12.58 4.58 -0.38
C PHE A 25 13.77 5.35 0.21
N ALA A 26 13.58 6.03 1.35
CA ALA A 26 14.67 6.68 2.08
C ALA A 26 15.75 5.67 2.52
N LEU A 27 15.33 4.54 3.07
CA LEU A 27 16.23 3.47 3.49
C LEU A 27 16.97 2.82 2.30
N ILE A 28 16.28 2.64 1.17
CA ILE A 28 16.89 2.17 -0.08
C ILE A 28 17.98 3.14 -0.54
N CYS A 29 17.71 4.45 -0.54
CA CYS A 29 18.69 5.48 -0.92
C CYS A 29 19.87 5.50 0.05
N ALA A 30 19.62 5.50 1.36
CA ALA A 30 20.66 5.48 2.39
C ALA A 30 21.54 4.22 2.29
N SER A 31 20.97 3.06 1.91
CA SER A 31 21.73 1.83 1.68
C SER A 31 22.76 1.94 0.53
N LYS A 32 22.60 2.95 -0.34
CA LYS A 32 23.53 3.31 -1.40
C LYS A 32 24.44 4.50 -1.03
N ASN A 33 24.52 4.84 0.26
CA ASN A 33 25.26 5.98 0.79
C ASN A 33 24.82 7.34 0.22
N ILE A 34 23.54 7.47 -0.14
CA ILE A 34 22.91 8.74 -0.51
C ILE A 34 22.36 9.34 0.77
N ARG A 35 22.67 10.62 1.04
CA ARG A 35 22.04 11.36 2.13
C ARG A 35 20.59 11.66 1.78
N VAL A 36 19.70 11.51 2.77
CA VAL A 36 18.27 11.71 2.57
C VAL A 36 17.75 12.72 3.59
N HIS A 37 17.19 13.81 3.11
CA HIS A 37 16.40 14.72 3.94
C HIS A 37 14.94 14.25 3.90
N ILE A 38 14.42 13.81 5.04
CA ILE A 38 13.02 13.38 5.21
C ILE A 38 12.21 14.57 5.72
N HIS A 39 11.23 15.00 4.93
CA HIS A 39 10.22 15.94 5.37
C HIS A 39 8.88 15.22 5.54
N ASP A 40 8.24 15.40 6.71
CA ASP A 40 6.90 14.89 6.97
C ASP A 40 6.21 15.71 8.07
N ILE A 41 4.91 15.94 7.94
CA ILE A 41 4.11 16.65 8.95
C ILE A 41 3.85 15.80 10.20
N ASN A 42 4.02 14.49 10.12
CA ASN A 42 3.82 13.56 11.23
C ASN A 42 5.04 13.56 12.17
N LYS A 43 5.04 14.51 13.10
CA LYS A 43 6.11 14.67 14.09
C LYS A 43 6.35 13.42 14.95
N HIS A 44 5.29 12.66 15.24
CA HIS A 44 5.39 11.42 16.00
C HIS A 44 6.21 10.37 15.24
N SER A 45 5.88 10.12 13.97
CA SER A 45 6.62 9.18 13.12
C SER A 45 8.07 9.61 12.93
N LEU A 46 8.33 10.91 12.70
CA LEU A 46 9.70 11.45 12.60
C LEU A 46 10.51 11.21 13.88
N ASN A 47 9.90 11.42 15.05
CA ASN A 47 10.55 11.16 16.34
C ASN A 47 10.87 9.68 16.54
N LEU A 48 9.98 8.76 16.14
CA LEU A 48 10.27 7.32 16.18
C LEU A 48 11.47 6.98 15.28
N ILE A 49 11.44 7.46 14.02
CA ILE A 49 12.50 7.18 13.04
C ILE A 49 13.84 7.73 13.53
N SER A 50 13.89 8.93 14.10
CA SER A 50 15.12 9.55 14.62
C SER A 50 15.72 8.76 15.80
N LYS A 51 14.89 8.04 16.55
CA LYS A 51 15.31 7.13 17.63
C LYS A 51 15.64 5.72 17.15
N GLY A 52 15.66 5.46 15.84
CA GLY A 52 15.93 4.15 15.26
C GLY A 52 14.77 3.16 15.38
N ILE A 53 13.53 3.65 15.56
CA ILE A 53 12.33 2.84 15.67
C ILE A 53 11.52 2.99 14.39
N LEU A 54 11.11 1.86 13.79
CA LEU A 54 10.24 1.89 12.61
C LEU A 54 8.79 2.17 13.02
N PRO A 55 8.12 3.19 12.44
CA PRO A 55 6.71 3.48 12.74
C PRO A 55 5.76 2.44 12.15
N HIS A 56 6.23 1.59 11.24
CA HIS A 56 5.47 0.52 10.60
C HIS A 56 6.37 -0.65 10.20
N LYS A 57 5.78 -1.83 10.03
CA LYS A 57 6.52 -3.07 9.76
C LYS A 57 7.12 -3.05 8.34
N GLU A 58 8.44 -3.19 8.24
CA GLU A 58 9.17 -3.36 6.98
C GLU A 58 10.28 -4.40 7.18
N LYS A 59 10.28 -5.44 6.35
CA LYS A 59 11.26 -6.54 6.45
C LYS A 59 12.67 -6.01 6.23
N ASN A 60 13.59 -6.33 7.14
CA ASN A 60 14.96 -5.82 7.17
C ASN A 60 15.11 -4.30 7.37
N GLY A 61 14.01 -3.56 7.58
CA GLY A 61 14.00 -2.11 7.68
C GLY A 61 14.76 -1.58 8.89
N LEU A 62 14.62 -2.24 10.06
CA LEU A 62 15.23 -1.79 11.30
C LEU A 62 16.76 -1.72 11.18
N LYS A 63 17.39 -2.76 10.65
CA LYS A 63 18.85 -2.80 10.45
C LYS A 63 19.32 -1.70 9.50
N LEU A 64 18.59 -1.43 8.43
CA LEU A 64 18.95 -0.36 7.50
C LEU A 64 18.75 1.01 8.11
N LEU A 65 17.70 1.23 8.90
CA LEU A 65 17.47 2.48 9.62
C LEU A 65 18.60 2.79 10.59
N GLN A 66 18.96 1.83 11.43
CA GLN A 66 20.07 1.98 12.39
C GLN A 66 21.40 2.29 11.68
N ASN A 67 21.72 1.56 10.62
CA ASN A 67 22.91 1.82 9.82
C ASN A 67 22.91 3.23 9.19
N ALA A 68 21.76 3.70 8.70
CA ALA A 68 21.62 5.00 8.07
C ALA A 68 21.78 6.14 9.10
N LEU A 69 21.24 5.98 10.31
CA LEU A 69 21.39 6.93 11.40
C LEU A 69 22.84 6.98 11.92
N ASN A 70 23.47 5.84 12.15
CA ASN A 70 24.86 5.77 12.60
C ASN A 70 25.85 6.42 11.62
N LYS A 71 25.51 6.42 10.32
CA LYS A 71 26.30 7.08 9.27
C LYS A 71 25.88 8.54 8.98
N ASN A 72 24.97 9.09 9.78
CA ASN A 72 24.43 10.44 9.58
C ASN A 72 23.89 10.67 8.14
N LEU A 73 23.23 9.63 7.56
CA LEU A 73 22.70 9.68 6.22
C LEU A 73 21.24 10.19 6.16
N ILE A 74 20.57 10.37 7.29
CA ILE A 74 19.19 10.83 7.35
C ILE A 74 19.10 12.09 8.20
N SER A 75 18.41 13.11 7.68
CA SER A 75 18.03 14.31 8.38
C SER A 75 16.53 14.56 8.27
N PHE A 76 15.95 15.37 9.15
CA PHE A 76 14.50 15.49 9.29
C PHE A 76 14.05 16.95 9.32
N SER A 77 12.83 17.19 8.82
CA SER A 77 12.08 18.43 9.06
C SER A 77 10.57 18.15 9.12
N SER A 78 9.83 18.95 9.91
CA SER A 78 8.37 18.84 10.01
C SER A 78 7.63 20.05 9.45
N GLU A 79 8.29 21.20 9.41
CA GLU A 79 7.73 22.44 8.88
C GLU A 79 8.23 22.67 7.45
N ILE A 80 7.36 23.22 6.59
CA ILE A 80 7.66 23.40 5.17
C ILE A 80 8.82 24.37 4.94
N GLU A 81 8.96 25.34 5.82
CA GLU A 81 10.01 26.35 5.80
C GLU A 81 11.40 25.76 6.10
N GLN A 82 11.44 24.63 6.76
CA GLN A 82 12.66 23.90 7.11
C GLN A 82 13.07 22.87 6.05
N ILE A 83 12.27 22.72 4.99
CA ILE A 83 12.59 21.77 3.93
C ILE A 83 13.87 22.18 3.23
N LYS A 84 14.82 21.24 3.20
CA LYS A 84 16.02 21.36 2.38
C LYS A 84 15.77 20.72 1.02
N LEU A 85 15.40 21.52 0.01
CA LEU A 85 15.31 21.02 -1.36
C LEU A 85 16.69 20.72 -1.93
N ASN A 86 16.82 19.55 -2.53
CA ASN A 86 18.01 19.08 -3.21
C ASN A 86 17.78 19.08 -4.73
N LYS A 87 18.78 18.64 -5.49
CA LYS A 87 18.61 18.47 -6.94
C LYS A 87 17.49 17.50 -7.27
N ILE A 88 17.36 16.41 -6.50
CA ILE A 88 16.27 15.41 -6.61
C ILE A 88 15.37 15.52 -5.38
N ASN A 89 14.09 15.71 -5.61
CA ASN A 89 13.08 15.82 -4.58
C ASN A 89 11.93 14.86 -4.92
N VAL A 90 11.69 13.89 -4.06
CA VAL A 90 10.70 12.83 -4.28
C VAL A 90 9.47 13.10 -3.42
N VAL A 91 8.29 13.11 -4.04
CA VAL A 91 7.02 13.40 -3.37
C VAL A 91 6.25 12.10 -3.17
N CYS A 92 6.08 11.69 -1.90
CA CYS A 92 5.45 10.43 -1.47
C CYS A 92 4.23 10.70 -0.58
N LEU A 93 3.35 11.60 -0.98
CA LEU A 93 2.16 11.97 -0.21
C LEU A 93 1.04 10.96 -0.41
N GLY A 94 0.20 10.78 0.61
CA GLY A 94 -1.05 10.04 0.49
C GLY A 94 -2.03 10.73 -0.46
N THR A 95 -2.69 9.95 -1.29
CA THR A 95 -3.71 10.40 -2.25
C THR A 95 -5.00 9.61 -2.02
N PRO A 96 -5.75 9.90 -0.94
CA PRO A 96 -6.99 9.20 -0.64
C PRO A 96 -8.08 9.52 -1.67
N ILE A 97 -9.16 8.77 -1.61
CA ILE A 97 -10.44 9.11 -2.27
C ILE A 97 -11.37 9.76 -1.24
N ASP A 98 -12.31 10.56 -1.73
CA ASP A 98 -13.37 11.18 -0.95
C ASP A 98 -14.58 10.23 -0.78
N GLU A 99 -15.64 10.72 -0.17
CA GLU A 99 -16.91 10.00 0.04
C GLU A 99 -17.65 9.66 -1.27
N PHE A 100 -17.32 10.34 -2.37
CA PHE A 100 -17.85 10.08 -3.71
C PHE A 100 -16.93 9.17 -4.54
N LEU A 101 -15.92 8.56 -3.89
CA LEU A 101 -14.90 7.70 -4.52
C LEU A 101 -13.99 8.43 -5.53
N ASN A 102 -13.96 9.76 -5.50
CA ASN A 102 -13.09 10.57 -6.34
C ASN A 102 -11.74 10.86 -5.68
N PRO A 103 -10.67 11.05 -6.48
CA PRO A 103 -9.36 11.36 -5.94
C PRO A 103 -9.31 12.71 -5.21
N GLN A 104 -8.73 12.74 -4.02
CA GLN A 104 -8.46 13.98 -3.29
C GLN A 104 -7.09 14.54 -3.68
N TYR A 105 -7.09 15.60 -4.50
CA TYR A 105 -5.85 16.25 -4.97
C TYR A 105 -5.31 17.32 -4.04
N ASN A 106 -6.14 17.87 -3.17
CA ASN A 106 -5.84 19.07 -2.39
C ASN A 106 -4.55 18.96 -1.59
N ILE A 107 -4.25 17.80 -1.03
CA ILE A 107 -3.02 17.57 -0.25
C ILE A 107 -1.79 17.77 -1.14
N LEU A 108 -1.78 17.15 -2.32
CA LEU A 108 -0.67 17.23 -3.26
C LEU A 108 -0.52 18.63 -3.84
N ILE A 109 -1.60 19.23 -4.35
CA ILE A 109 -1.62 20.57 -4.94
C ILE A 109 -1.16 21.62 -3.92
N ASN A 110 -1.69 21.59 -2.70
CA ASN A 110 -1.33 22.54 -1.65
C ASN A 110 0.13 22.39 -1.22
N THR A 111 0.65 21.16 -1.17
CA THR A 111 2.08 20.95 -0.91
C THR A 111 2.93 21.55 -2.02
N ILE A 112 2.60 21.30 -3.30
CA ILE A 112 3.32 21.90 -4.43
C ILE A 112 3.25 23.45 -4.40
N LYS A 113 2.08 24.04 -4.11
CA LYS A 113 1.92 25.50 -3.95
C LYS A 113 2.82 26.06 -2.85
N LYS A 114 2.94 25.38 -1.71
CA LYS A 114 3.86 25.79 -0.65
C LYS A 114 5.33 25.70 -1.09
N LEU A 115 5.69 24.62 -1.80
CA LEU A 115 7.05 24.43 -2.35
C LEU A 115 7.43 25.47 -3.40
N MET A 116 6.48 26.12 -4.09
CA MET A 116 6.77 27.18 -5.07
C MET A 116 7.59 28.32 -4.49
N LYS A 117 7.48 28.57 -3.18
CA LYS A 117 8.25 29.65 -2.51
C LYS A 117 9.76 29.39 -2.51
N ILE A 118 10.16 28.11 -2.47
CA ILE A 118 11.56 27.69 -2.29
C ILE A 118 12.14 26.92 -3.48
N ILE A 119 11.31 26.50 -4.43
CA ILE A 119 11.72 25.72 -5.59
C ILE A 119 12.39 26.62 -6.64
N ASN A 120 13.43 26.09 -7.32
CA ASN A 120 14.14 26.76 -8.39
C ASN A 120 14.46 25.82 -9.56
N SER A 121 15.04 26.35 -10.64
CA SER A 121 15.32 25.62 -11.89
C SER A 121 16.30 24.45 -11.77
N ASN A 122 17.08 24.40 -10.68
CA ASN A 122 17.99 23.27 -10.42
C ASN A 122 17.29 22.05 -9.83
N ASN A 123 16.07 22.23 -9.31
CA ASN A 123 15.32 21.16 -8.70
C ASN A 123 14.65 20.26 -9.75
N HIS A 124 14.57 18.99 -9.44
CA HIS A 124 13.79 18.00 -10.14
C HIS A 124 12.77 17.40 -9.15
N LEU A 125 11.49 17.59 -9.41
CA LEU A 125 10.42 16.94 -8.65
C LEU A 125 10.09 15.57 -9.29
N ILE A 126 10.14 14.54 -8.48
CA ILE A 126 9.74 13.19 -8.87
C ILE A 126 8.50 12.82 -8.06
N ILE A 127 7.35 12.77 -8.71
CA ILE A 127 6.09 12.35 -8.09
C ILE A 127 6.12 10.83 -7.97
N ARG A 128 6.00 10.32 -6.74
CA ARG A 128 5.96 8.90 -6.43
C ARG A 128 4.61 8.48 -5.82
N SER A 129 3.80 9.44 -5.39
CA SER A 129 2.41 9.23 -5.01
C SER A 129 1.62 8.63 -6.16
N THR A 130 0.71 7.70 -5.89
CA THR A 130 -0.24 7.24 -6.92
C THR A 130 -1.23 8.37 -7.21
N VAL A 131 -1.27 8.81 -8.44
CA VAL A 131 -2.05 9.97 -8.87
C VAL A 131 -2.97 9.62 -10.05
N PHE A 132 -3.94 10.47 -10.27
CA PHE A 132 -4.83 10.41 -11.41
C PHE A 132 -4.07 10.76 -12.70
N PRO A 133 -4.37 10.11 -13.84
CA PRO A 133 -3.68 10.39 -15.10
C PRO A 133 -3.78 11.86 -15.52
N GLY A 134 -2.64 12.45 -15.87
CA GLY A 134 -2.51 13.88 -16.20
C GLY A 134 -2.04 14.75 -15.03
N THR A 135 -1.99 14.22 -13.79
CA THR A 135 -1.61 15.01 -12.61
C THR A 135 -0.18 15.59 -12.72
N THR A 136 0.79 14.80 -13.16
CA THR A 136 2.18 15.28 -13.29
C THR A 136 2.27 16.46 -14.26
N ARG A 137 1.58 16.38 -15.39
CA ARG A 137 1.53 17.46 -16.37
C ARG A 137 0.83 18.69 -15.81
N PHE A 138 -0.31 18.51 -15.17
CA PHE A 138 -1.04 19.60 -14.50
C PHE A 138 -0.17 20.33 -13.47
N LEU A 139 0.54 19.60 -12.63
CA LEU A 139 1.43 20.19 -11.62
C LEU A 139 2.62 20.93 -12.28
N HIS A 140 3.14 20.40 -13.38
CA HIS A 140 4.20 21.07 -14.14
C HIS A 140 3.69 22.40 -14.73
N GLN A 141 2.52 22.41 -15.37
CA GLN A 141 1.89 23.62 -15.91
C GLN A 141 1.59 24.64 -14.80
N LEU A 142 1.10 24.18 -13.64
CA LEU A 142 0.87 25.03 -12.48
C LEU A 142 2.16 25.74 -12.04
N LEU A 143 3.29 25.06 -12.05
CA LEU A 143 4.59 25.63 -11.71
C LEU A 143 5.08 26.60 -12.82
N GLU A 144 4.96 26.25 -14.08
CA GLU A 144 5.33 27.10 -15.22
C GLU A 144 4.54 28.41 -15.25
N ASN A 145 3.21 28.35 -15.02
CA ASN A 145 2.33 29.53 -14.95
C ASN A 145 2.72 30.46 -13.78
N ASN A 146 3.46 29.97 -12.79
CA ASN A 146 4.02 30.75 -11.69
C ASN A 146 5.53 31.04 -11.90
N ASN A 147 6.02 31.01 -13.13
CA ASN A 147 7.41 31.29 -13.52
C ASN A 147 8.44 30.33 -12.86
N LYS A 148 8.02 29.11 -12.53
CA LYS A 148 8.89 28.06 -11.95
C LYS A 148 9.22 27.00 -12.99
N LYS A 149 10.27 27.22 -13.78
CA LYS A 149 10.75 26.24 -14.77
C LYS A 149 11.59 25.17 -14.08
N ILE A 150 11.01 23.99 -13.85
CA ILE A 150 11.66 22.87 -13.18
C ILE A 150 11.51 21.57 -13.98
N LYS A 151 12.37 20.62 -13.68
CA LYS A 151 12.21 19.25 -14.18
C LYS A 151 11.15 18.51 -13.38
N MET A 152 10.34 17.71 -14.07
CA MET A 152 9.34 16.90 -13.40
C MET A 152 9.25 15.51 -14.03
N SER A 153 9.11 14.49 -13.17
CA SER A 153 8.91 13.10 -13.56
C SER A 153 7.95 12.41 -12.63
N PHE A 154 7.32 11.37 -13.12
CA PHE A 154 6.54 10.41 -12.34
C PHE A 154 7.29 9.10 -12.23
N PHE A 155 7.35 8.55 -11.02
CA PHE A 155 8.02 7.28 -10.72
C PHE A 155 7.15 6.44 -9.79
N PRO A 156 6.23 5.60 -10.32
CA PRO A 156 5.25 4.87 -9.52
C PRO A 156 5.86 3.86 -8.57
N GLU A 157 5.23 3.75 -7.41
CA GLU A 157 5.51 2.68 -6.47
C GLU A 157 4.90 1.35 -6.93
N ARG A 158 5.70 0.26 -6.96
CA ARG A 158 5.27 -1.05 -7.46
C ARG A 158 5.51 -2.21 -6.50
N PHE A 159 6.15 -1.99 -5.37
CA PHE A 159 6.40 -3.04 -4.37
C PHE A 159 5.19 -3.30 -3.46
N VAL A 160 5.19 -4.46 -2.83
CA VAL A 160 4.23 -4.80 -1.77
C VAL A 160 4.70 -4.18 -0.45
N GLN A 161 3.80 -3.49 0.24
CA GLN A 161 4.06 -2.90 1.56
C GLN A 161 4.61 -3.94 2.53
N GLY A 162 5.68 -3.59 3.25
CA GLY A 162 6.40 -4.46 4.17
C GLY A 162 7.48 -5.34 3.52
N LEU A 163 7.56 -5.36 2.17
CA LEU A 163 8.56 -6.07 1.37
C LEU A 163 9.32 -5.14 0.40
N ALA A 164 9.18 -3.83 0.58
CA ALA A 164 9.72 -2.83 -0.33
C ALA A 164 11.23 -2.97 -0.56
N LEU A 165 11.99 -3.21 0.49
CA LEU A 165 13.44 -3.34 0.45
C LEU A 165 13.93 -4.56 -0.37
N GLU A 166 13.13 -5.63 -0.39
CA GLU A 166 13.43 -6.84 -1.15
C GLU A 166 12.97 -6.73 -2.60
N GLU A 167 11.81 -6.14 -2.83
CA GLU A 167 11.18 -6.11 -4.15
C GLU A 167 11.68 -4.99 -5.04
N PHE A 168 12.18 -3.89 -4.47
CA PHE A 168 12.62 -2.72 -5.22
C PHE A 168 13.65 -3.05 -6.32
N LYS A 169 14.48 -4.06 -6.10
CA LYS A 169 15.52 -4.48 -7.04
C LYS A 169 15.04 -5.54 -8.05
N LYS A 170 13.84 -6.11 -7.85
CA LYS A 170 13.37 -7.27 -8.64
C LYS A 170 12.64 -6.88 -9.91
N PHE A 171 12.13 -5.66 -9.97
CA PHE A 171 11.27 -5.22 -11.06
C PHE A 171 11.92 -4.08 -11.87
N PRO A 172 11.67 -4.03 -13.19
CA PRO A 172 12.02 -2.85 -13.98
C PRO A 172 11.33 -1.62 -13.39
N HIS A 173 12.01 -0.48 -13.38
CA HIS A 173 11.40 0.78 -12.93
C HIS A 173 10.76 1.50 -14.12
N ILE A 174 9.54 1.99 -13.90
CA ILE A 174 8.80 2.78 -14.86
C ILE A 174 9.00 4.25 -14.53
N ILE A 175 9.27 5.09 -15.52
CA ILE A 175 9.29 6.54 -15.37
C ILE A 175 8.51 7.21 -16.49
N GLY A 176 7.69 8.20 -16.12
CA GLY A 176 7.09 9.16 -17.04
C GLY A 176 7.71 10.52 -16.82
N SER A 177 8.16 11.21 -17.86
CA SER A 177 8.80 12.52 -17.72
C SER A 177 8.21 13.54 -18.68
N ILE A 178 8.17 14.81 -18.25
CA ILE A 178 7.60 15.90 -19.04
C ILE A 178 8.41 16.17 -20.31
N ASP A 179 9.71 16.05 -20.22
CA ASP A 179 10.65 16.28 -21.33
C ASP A 179 11.84 15.34 -21.26
N LYS A 180 12.67 15.36 -22.31
CA LYS A 180 13.85 14.49 -22.42
C LYS A 180 14.94 14.80 -21.41
N LYS A 181 15.06 16.04 -20.96
CA LYS A 181 16.02 16.47 -19.94
C LYS A 181 15.65 15.90 -18.57
N SER A 182 14.37 15.98 -18.22
CA SER A 182 13.80 15.35 -17.02
C SER A 182 13.97 13.83 -17.06
N GLU A 183 13.66 13.19 -18.19
CA GLU A 183 13.84 11.74 -18.39
C GLU A 183 15.30 11.32 -18.14
N ASN A 184 16.25 12.01 -18.78
CA ASN A 184 17.67 11.67 -18.67
C ASN A 184 18.18 11.83 -17.22
N ASP A 185 17.77 12.87 -16.51
CA ASP A 185 18.18 13.08 -15.12
C ASP A 185 17.55 12.04 -14.18
N CYS A 186 16.26 11.71 -14.36
CA CYS A 186 15.60 10.66 -13.61
C CYS A 186 16.23 9.29 -13.86
N LYS A 187 16.52 8.94 -15.13
CA LYS A 187 17.25 7.72 -15.49
C LYS A 187 18.62 7.64 -14.83
N LYS A 188 19.42 8.72 -14.86
CA LYS A 188 20.73 8.76 -14.20
C LYS A 188 20.63 8.49 -12.71
N PHE A 189 19.62 9.03 -12.06
CA PHE A 189 19.36 8.79 -10.65
C PHE A 189 18.96 7.33 -10.39
N LEU A 190 18.00 6.78 -11.13
CA LEU A 190 17.50 5.43 -10.91
C LEU A 190 18.47 4.33 -11.32
N LYS A 191 19.40 4.59 -12.22
CA LYS A 191 20.51 3.65 -12.58
C LYS A 191 21.39 3.27 -11.39
N ILE A 192 21.34 4.00 -10.27
CA ILE A 192 22.01 3.62 -9.02
C ILE A 192 21.43 2.31 -8.46
N PHE A 193 20.17 2.04 -8.74
CA PHE A 193 19.39 0.97 -8.13
C PHE A 193 19.10 -0.18 -9.09
N THR A 194 18.91 0.12 -10.37
CA THR A 194 18.53 -0.87 -11.40
C THR A 194 19.12 -0.51 -12.76
N ASN A 195 19.36 -1.52 -13.59
CA ASN A 195 19.74 -1.35 -14.99
C ASN A 195 18.52 -1.31 -15.91
N GLU A 196 17.36 -1.74 -15.44
CA GLU A 196 16.16 -1.89 -16.24
C GLU A 196 15.15 -0.77 -15.93
N ILE A 197 15.01 0.15 -16.87
CA ILE A 197 14.13 1.31 -16.77
C ILE A 197 13.31 1.44 -18.04
N ILE A 198 11.99 1.42 -17.87
CA ILE A 198 11.00 1.63 -18.92
C ILE A 198 10.59 3.10 -18.88
N THR A 199 10.68 3.79 -20.02
CA THR A 199 10.30 5.20 -20.14
C THR A 199 9.09 5.39 -21.01
N MET A 200 8.22 6.31 -20.61
CA MET A 200 6.98 6.61 -21.29
C MET A 200 6.53 8.04 -21.00
N LYS A 201 5.40 8.47 -21.53
CA LYS A 201 4.77 9.74 -21.15
C LYS A 201 4.31 9.70 -19.69
N PRO A 202 4.23 10.84 -18.98
CA PRO A 202 3.76 10.85 -17.59
C PRO A 202 2.39 10.16 -17.43
N GLU A 203 1.43 10.47 -18.30
CA GLU A 203 0.08 9.93 -18.26
C GLU A 203 0.06 8.40 -18.44
N GLU A 204 0.95 7.88 -19.32
CA GLU A 204 1.09 6.43 -19.54
C GLU A 204 1.65 5.73 -18.30
N ALA A 205 2.60 6.35 -17.61
CA ALA A 205 3.17 5.81 -16.37
C ALA A 205 2.16 5.87 -15.21
N GLU A 206 1.38 6.96 -15.11
CA GLU A 206 0.34 7.15 -14.10
C GLU A 206 -0.77 6.11 -14.26
N ILE A 207 -1.30 5.93 -15.48
CA ILE A 207 -2.35 4.96 -15.74
C ILE A 207 -1.85 3.52 -15.59
N THR A 208 -0.58 3.23 -15.94
CA THR A 208 0.01 1.91 -15.75
C THR A 208 -0.04 1.48 -14.28
N LYS A 209 0.19 2.42 -13.35
CA LYS A 209 0.07 2.13 -11.92
C LYS A 209 -1.37 1.78 -11.53
N LEU A 210 -2.35 2.52 -12.01
CA LEU A 210 -3.77 2.24 -11.75
C LEU A 210 -4.20 0.91 -12.38
N PHE A 211 -3.80 0.63 -13.62
CA PHE A 211 -4.10 -0.64 -14.29
C PHE A 211 -3.56 -1.85 -13.53
N LEU A 212 -2.31 -1.79 -13.05
CA LEU A 212 -1.70 -2.87 -12.28
C LEU A 212 -2.48 -3.17 -10.99
N ASN A 213 -2.89 -2.15 -10.26
CA ASN A 213 -3.62 -2.34 -9.01
C ASN A 213 -5.07 -2.78 -9.27
N SER A 214 -5.75 -2.21 -10.28
CA SER A 214 -7.11 -2.61 -10.67
C SER A 214 -7.13 -4.06 -11.19
N TYR A 215 -6.15 -4.45 -12.01
CA TYR A 215 -6.03 -5.83 -12.48
C TYR A 215 -5.91 -6.82 -11.31
N ARG A 216 -5.06 -6.51 -10.33
CA ARG A 216 -4.94 -7.35 -9.12
C ARG A 216 -6.23 -7.39 -8.32
N TYR A 217 -6.93 -6.26 -8.20
CA TYR A 217 -8.21 -6.19 -7.48
C TYR A 217 -9.28 -7.06 -8.12
N ILE A 218 -9.36 -7.04 -9.46
CA ILE A 218 -10.26 -7.91 -10.25
C ILE A 218 -9.87 -9.38 -10.10
N GLN A 219 -8.59 -9.72 -10.13
CA GLN A 219 -8.16 -11.11 -9.90
C GLN A 219 -8.64 -11.66 -8.55
N PHE A 220 -8.59 -10.85 -7.49
CA PHE A 220 -9.13 -11.23 -6.19
C PHE A 220 -10.66 -11.36 -6.21
N SER A 221 -11.37 -10.50 -6.94
CA SER A 221 -12.83 -10.62 -7.05
C SER A 221 -13.24 -11.90 -7.78
N ILE A 222 -12.51 -12.31 -8.82
CA ILE A 222 -12.72 -13.60 -9.50
C ILE A 222 -12.53 -14.75 -8.51
N ALA A 223 -11.45 -14.73 -7.71
CA ALA A 223 -11.19 -15.76 -6.71
C ALA A 223 -12.32 -15.84 -5.65
N ASN A 224 -12.77 -14.68 -5.16
CA ASN A 224 -13.88 -14.58 -4.21
C ASN A 224 -15.20 -15.08 -4.83
N GLN A 225 -15.47 -14.75 -6.10
CA GLN A 225 -16.67 -15.20 -6.80
C GLN A 225 -16.66 -16.73 -7.00
N PHE A 226 -15.54 -17.30 -7.46
CA PHE A 226 -15.39 -18.74 -7.64
C PHE A 226 -15.51 -19.50 -6.31
N PHE A 227 -14.92 -18.94 -5.24
CA PHE A 227 -15.10 -19.49 -3.90
C PHE A 227 -16.59 -19.52 -3.50
N LYS A 228 -17.33 -18.43 -3.69
CA LYS A 228 -18.76 -18.37 -3.35
C LYS A 228 -19.58 -19.38 -4.14
N ILE A 229 -19.31 -19.56 -5.44
CA ILE A 229 -19.99 -20.54 -6.31
C ILE A 229 -19.74 -21.96 -5.80
N ALA A 230 -18.48 -22.33 -5.59
CA ALA A 230 -18.13 -23.67 -5.12
C ALA A 230 -18.71 -23.97 -3.73
N ASP A 231 -18.60 -23.01 -2.81
CA ASP A 231 -19.10 -23.13 -1.45
C ASP A 231 -20.63 -23.26 -1.41
N THR A 232 -21.35 -22.51 -2.23
CA THR A 232 -22.83 -22.60 -2.35
C THR A 232 -23.24 -23.95 -2.93
N ALA A 233 -22.44 -24.53 -3.82
CA ALA A 233 -22.66 -25.86 -4.37
C ALA A 233 -22.16 -27.00 -3.47
N ASN A 234 -21.69 -26.70 -2.23
CA ASN A 234 -21.08 -27.65 -1.31
C ASN A 234 -19.85 -28.39 -1.89
N LEU A 235 -19.07 -27.71 -2.74
CA LEU A 235 -17.85 -28.24 -3.35
C LEU A 235 -16.62 -27.77 -2.57
N ASP A 236 -15.57 -28.61 -2.57
CA ASP A 236 -14.28 -28.27 -1.96
C ASP A 236 -13.47 -27.33 -2.86
N TYR A 237 -13.59 -26.03 -2.63
CA TYR A 237 -12.86 -25.04 -3.40
C TYR A 237 -11.33 -25.17 -3.27
N LYS A 238 -10.81 -25.73 -2.17
CA LYS A 238 -9.37 -25.94 -2.00
C LYS A 238 -8.84 -26.94 -3.05
N LYS A 239 -9.56 -28.02 -3.28
CA LYS A 239 -9.23 -29.00 -4.33
C LYS A 239 -9.35 -28.40 -5.72
N ILE A 240 -10.43 -27.63 -5.98
CA ILE A 240 -10.64 -26.96 -7.26
C ILE A 240 -9.51 -25.96 -7.54
N ASN A 241 -9.17 -25.09 -6.58
CA ASN A 241 -8.11 -24.11 -6.72
C ASN A 241 -6.73 -24.76 -6.94
N PHE A 242 -6.45 -25.88 -6.24
CA PHE A 242 -5.25 -26.65 -6.47
C PHE A 242 -5.18 -27.19 -7.90
N ALA A 243 -6.27 -27.83 -8.35
CA ALA A 243 -6.34 -28.41 -9.71
C ALA A 243 -6.19 -27.35 -10.81
N MET A 244 -6.76 -26.16 -10.61
CA MET A 244 -6.61 -25.04 -11.53
C MET A 244 -5.15 -24.57 -11.68
N LYS A 245 -4.37 -24.62 -10.60
CA LYS A 245 -3.00 -24.08 -10.56
C LYS A 245 -1.91 -25.10 -10.85
N HIS A 246 -2.16 -26.37 -10.52
CA HIS A 246 -1.11 -27.40 -10.52
C HIS A 246 -0.54 -27.63 -11.92
N ASN A 247 0.71 -27.24 -12.10
CA ASN A 247 1.44 -27.29 -13.37
C ASN A 247 0.75 -26.60 -14.57
N TYR A 248 -0.21 -25.70 -14.32
CA TYR A 248 -0.94 -24.97 -15.35
C TYR A 248 -0.86 -23.46 -15.15
N LYS A 249 0.10 -22.82 -15.82
CA LYS A 249 0.39 -21.36 -15.66
C LYS A 249 -0.80 -20.45 -15.95
N ARG A 250 -1.73 -20.86 -16.85
CA ARG A 250 -2.93 -20.07 -17.18
C ARG A 250 -3.98 -20.07 -16.08
N GLY A 251 -3.92 -21.01 -15.15
CA GLY A 251 -4.83 -21.12 -14.01
C GLY A 251 -4.36 -20.38 -12.75
N ASN A 252 -3.36 -19.53 -12.85
CA ASN A 252 -2.80 -18.82 -11.69
C ASN A 252 -3.76 -17.72 -11.17
N ILE A 253 -4.64 -18.10 -10.26
CA ILE A 253 -5.60 -17.24 -9.57
C ILE A 253 -5.18 -17.04 -8.11
N PRO A 254 -5.35 -15.85 -7.50
CA PRO A 254 -5.05 -15.66 -6.08
C PRO A 254 -5.97 -16.49 -5.18
N SER A 255 -5.61 -16.63 -3.90
CA SER A 255 -6.52 -17.21 -2.90
C SER A 255 -7.68 -16.26 -2.63
N PRO A 256 -8.91 -16.78 -2.36
CA PRO A 256 -10.02 -15.95 -1.92
C PRO A 256 -9.73 -15.38 -0.53
N GLY A 257 -10.47 -14.36 -0.13
CA GLY A 257 -10.35 -13.78 1.19
C GLY A 257 -10.77 -12.31 1.25
N PHE A 258 -10.50 -11.66 2.36
CA PHE A 258 -10.79 -10.25 2.58
C PHE A 258 -9.78 -9.37 1.82
N THR A 259 -10.07 -9.13 0.54
CA THR A 259 -9.25 -8.27 -0.31
C THR A 259 -9.48 -6.81 0.05
N ALA A 260 -8.56 -6.25 0.76
CA ALA A 260 -8.69 -4.94 1.41
C ALA A 260 -7.40 -4.12 1.30
N GLY A 261 -7.36 -3.04 2.06
CA GLY A 261 -6.20 -2.18 2.21
C GLY A 261 -6.29 -0.86 1.44
N PRO A 262 -5.32 0.03 1.67
CA PRO A 262 -5.42 1.43 1.22
C PRO A 262 -5.17 1.64 -0.28
N CYS A 263 -4.80 0.61 -1.03
CA CYS A 263 -4.31 0.79 -2.41
C CYS A 263 -5.26 0.21 -3.47
N LEU A 264 -5.56 -1.10 -3.42
CA LEU A 264 -6.25 -1.77 -4.55
C LEU A 264 -7.63 -1.18 -4.81
N PHE A 265 -8.45 -1.07 -3.78
CA PHE A 265 -9.77 -0.44 -3.85
C PHE A 265 -9.69 1.00 -4.36
N LYS A 266 -8.88 1.83 -3.70
CA LYS A 266 -8.72 3.24 -4.02
C LYS A 266 -8.28 3.47 -5.47
N ASP A 267 -7.26 2.74 -5.94
CA ASP A 267 -6.71 2.93 -7.28
C ASP A 267 -7.68 2.44 -8.35
N THR A 268 -8.50 1.42 -8.05
CA THR A 268 -9.58 0.97 -8.93
C THR A 268 -10.68 2.02 -9.05
N MET A 269 -11.04 2.68 -7.93
CA MET A 269 -12.03 3.78 -7.97
C MET A 269 -11.48 5.02 -8.68
N GLN A 270 -10.20 5.34 -8.52
CA GLN A 270 -9.57 6.40 -9.32
C GLN A 270 -9.61 6.10 -10.83
N LEU A 271 -9.42 4.83 -11.21
CA LEU A 271 -9.53 4.43 -12.62
C LEU A 271 -10.98 4.51 -13.11
N SER A 272 -11.96 4.14 -12.27
CA SER A 272 -13.38 4.32 -12.61
C SER A 272 -13.71 5.78 -12.85
N ALA A 273 -13.34 6.68 -11.95
CA ALA A 273 -13.52 8.12 -12.12
C ALA A 273 -12.82 8.66 -13.38
N PHE A 274 -11.62 8.18 -13.71
CA PHE A 274 -10.91 8.57 -14.93
C PHE A 274 -11.64 8.14 -16.20
N SER A 275 -12.23 6.96 -16.20
CA SER A 275 -13.01 6.43 -17.33
C SER A 275 -14.44 7.00 -17.40
N LYS A 276 -14.79 7.98 -16.56
CA LYS A 276 -16.15 8.53 -16.43
C LYS A 276 -17.17 7.42 -16.14
N ASP A 277 -16.84 6.57 -15.17
CA ASP A 277 -17.61 5.42 -14.70
C ASP A 277 -17.88 4.32 -15.76
N ASN A 278 -17.16 4.34 -16.88
CA ASN A 278 -17.24 3.28 -17.89
C ASN A 278 -16.39 2.04 -17.56
N PHE A 279 -15.83 1.95 -16.35
CA PHE A 279 -15.04 0.81 -15.90
C PHE A 279 -15.89 -0.17 -15.06
N SER A 280 -16.88 -0.79 -15.69
CA SER A 280 -17.83 -1.71 -15.05
C SER A 280 -17.14 -2.87 -14.31
N LEU A 281 -16.09 -3.48 -14.87
CA LEU A 281 -15.32 -4.54 -14.21
C LEU A 281 -14.73 -4.09 -12.84
N GLY A 282 -14.32 -2.85 -12.72
CA GLY A 282 -13.81 -2.30 -11.46
C GLY A 282 -14.92 -2.16 -10.41
N MET A 283 -16.09 -1.72 -10.80
CA MET A 283 -17.26 -1.58 -9.92
C MET A 283 -17.77 -2.95 -9.47
N GLU A 284 -17.88 -3.92 -10.35
CA GLU A 284 -18.26 -5.29 -10.01
C GLU A 284 -17.23 -5.97 -9.11
N ALA A 285 -15.93 -5.71 -9.33
CA ALA A 285 -14.88 -6.19 -8.45
C ALA A 285 -15.01 -5.61 -7.03
N MET A 286 -15.38 -4.33 -6.92
CA MET A 286 -15.65 -3.69 -5.63
C MET A 286 -16.82 -4.36 -4.93
N THR A 287 -17.96 -4.50 -5.60
CA THR A 287 -19.17 -5.14 -5.06
C THR A 287 -18.87 -6.56 -4.58
N THR A 288 -18.13 -7.34 -5.35
CA THR A 288 -17.75 -8.71 -5.01
C THR A 288 -16.82 -8.78 -3.79
N ASN A 289 -15.75 -7.97 -3.78
CA ASN A 289 -14.74 -8.00 -2.72
C ASN A 289 -15.29 -7.42 -1.40
N GLU A 290 -16.05 -6.34 -1.46
CA GLU A 290 -16.69 -5.76 -0.28
C GLU A 290 -17.84 -6.64 0.24
N GLY A 291 -18.54 -7.35 -0.65
CA GLY A 291 -19.66 -8.23 -0.33
C GLY A 291 -19.27 -9.56 0.30
N ILE A 292 -17.99 -9.98 0.24
CA ILE A 292 -17.55 -11.26 0.82
C ILE A 292 -17.78 -11.32 2.34
N VAL A 293 -17.72 -10.18 3.02
CA VAL A 293 -17.97 -10.08 4.46
C VAL A 293 -19.42 -10.48 4.78
N ASN A 294 -20.39 -9.94 4.04
CA ASN A 294 -21.80 -10.28 4.20
C ASN A 294 -22.05 -11.77 3.94
N TYR A 295 -21.43 -12.30 2.87
CA TYR A 295 -21.51 -13.72 2.54
C TYR A 295 -21.08 -14.61 3.72
N ILE A 296 -19.96 -14.30 4.36
CA ILE A 296 -19.46 -15.06 5.53
C ILE A 296 -20.39 -14.93 6.72
N VAL A 297 -20.90 -13.73 7.02
CA VAL A 297 -21.86 -13.53 8.12
C VAL A 297 -23.13 -14.35 7.87
N ASP A 298 -23.69 -14.32 6.66
CA ASP A 298 -24.90 -15.06 6.32
C ASP A 298 -24.69 -16.58 6.39
N LYS A 299 -23.51 -17.05 5.97
CA LYS A 299 -23.12 -18.47 6.10
C LYS A 299 -23.10 -18.91 7.58
N ILE A 300 -22.57 -18.09 8.47
CA ILE A 300 -22.53 -18.39 9.91
C ILE A 300 -23.93 -18.34 10.51
N LYS A 301 -24.76 -17.33 10.15
CA LYS A 301 -26.16 -17.19 10.59
C LYS A 301 -27.03 -18.40 10.20
N LYS A 302 -26.80 -19.01 9.04
CA LYS A 302 -27.53 -20.23 8.62
C LYS A 302 -27.25 -21.42 9.54
N LYS A 303 -26.11 -21.46 10.23
CA LYS A 303 -25.68 -22.59 11.07
C LYS A 303 -25.90 -22.34 12.57
N TYR A 304 -25.90 -21.07 13.00
CA TYR A 304 -25.90 -20.70 14.42
C TYR A 304 -26.81 -19.51 14.71
N ASP A 305 -27.54 -19.58 15.82
CA ASP A 305 -28.20 -18.41 16.40
C ASP A 305 -27.12 -17.50 17.03
N LEU A 306 -26.68 -16.49 16.28
CA LEU A 306 -25.58 -15.62 16.68
C LEU A 306 -25.91 -14.77 17.90
N ARG A 307 -27.20 -14.49 18.20
CA ARG A 307 -27.64 -13.74 19.38
C ARG A 307 -27.22 -14.42 20.69
N LYS A 308 -26.99 -15.74 20.64
CA LYS A 308 -26.52 -16.54 21.77
C LYS A 308 -25.02 -16.81 21.75
N LYS A 309 -24.29 -16.28 20.77
CA LYS A 309 -22.88 -16.62 20.54
C LYS A 309 -21.94 -15.42 20.71
N THR A 310 -20.81 -15.67 21.34
CA THR A 310 -19.66 -14.76 21.33
C THR A 310 -18.73 -15.13 20.17
N ILE A 311 -18.46 -14.17 19.30
CA ILE A 311 -17.63 -14.38 18.10
C ILE A 311 -16.24 -13.79 18.34
N GLY A 312 -15.19 -14.58 18.06
CA GLY A 312 -13.82 -14.15 18.07
C GLY A 312 -13.31 -13.88 16.64
N ILE A 313 -12.85 -12.68 16.34
CA ILE A 313 -12.23 -12.32 15.07
C ILE A 313 -10.72 -12.36 15.26
N LEU A 314 -10.04 -13.17 14.44
CA LEU A 314 -8.60 -13.38 14.43
C LEU A 314 -7.97 -12.66 13.24
N GLY A 315 -7.22 -11.59 13.52
CA GLY A 315 -6.59 -10.74 12.51
C GLY A 315 -7.44 -9.52 12.14
N MET A 316 -6.91 -8.35 12.44
CA MET A 316 -7.55 -7.05 12.19
C MET A 316 -6.82 -6.20 11.16
N SER A 317 -5.58 -6.54 10.80
CA SER A 317 -4.86 -5.90 9.70
C SER A 317 -5.46 -6.26 8.34
N PHE A 318 -5.20 -5.43 7.32
CA PHE A 318 -5.79 -5.66 5.99
C PHE A 318 -5.17 -6.83 5.22
N LYS A 319 -4.01 -7.30 5.63
CA LYS A 319 -3.32 -8.47 5.04
C LYS A 319 -2.46 -9.19 6.07
N ALA A 320 -2.09 -10.43 5.76
CA ALA A 320 -1.19 -11.23 6.59
C ALA A 320 0.16 -10.54 6.83
N GLU A 321 0.74 -10.79 8.01
CA GLU A 321 2.07 -10.33 8.42
C GLU A 321 2.26 -8.80 8.36
N SER A 322 1.17 -8.04 8.54
CA SER A 322 1.12 -6.58 8.55
C SER A 322 0.50 -6.06 9.85
N ASP A 323 0.85 -4.84 10.22
CA ASP A 323 0.29 -4.06 11.32
C ASP A 323 -0.70 -2.97 10.84
N ASP A 324 -0.92 -2.87 9.53
CA ASP A 324 -1.73 -1.82 8.91
C ASP A 324 -3.21 -2.22 8.88
N THR A 325 -4.04 -1.41 9.52
CA THR A 325 -5.49 -1.64 9.65
C THR A 325 -6.32 -0.83 8.65
N ARG A 326 -5.69 0.03 7.84
CA ARG A 326 -6.40 0.93 6.91
C ARG A 326 -7.24 0.13 5.91
N ASN A 327 -8.53 0.47 5.84
CA ASN A 327 -9.52 -0.19 4.98
C ASN A 327 -9.56 -1.73 5.13
N SER A 328 -9.23 -2.26 6.31
CA SER A 328 -9.34 -3.69 6.57
C SER A 328 -10.81 -4.12 6.66
N LEU A 329 -11.19 -5.13 5.90
CA LEU A 329 -12.54 -5.73 5.94
C LEU A 329 -12.83 -6.45 7.26
N SER A 330 -11.82 -6.75 8.07
CA SER A 330 -12.01 -7.28 9.44
C SER A 330 -12.80 -6.32 10.33
N TYR A 331 -12.61 -5.01 10.16
CA TYR A 331 -13.40 -4.00 10.86
C TYR A 331 -14.84 -3.91 10.36
N LYS A 332 -15.07 -4.08 9.05
CA LYS A 332 -16.41 -4.21 8.49
C LYS A 332 -17.12 -5.45 9.04
N LEU A 333 -16.42 -6.58 9.11
CA LEU A 333 -16.91 -7.80 9.75
C LEU A 333 -17.27 -7.56 11.21
N LYS A 334 -16.39 -6.92 12.00
CA LYS A 334 -16.66 -6.56 13.40
C LYS A 334 -17.96 -5.76 13.54
N LYS A 335 -18.11 -4.70 12.73
CA LYS A 335 -19.31 -3.84 12.74
C LYS A 335 -20.60 -4.61 12.47
N ILE A 336 -20.59 -5.48 11.47
CA ILE A 336 -21.77 -6.29 11.10
C ILE A 336 -22.08 -7.31 12.21
N LEU A 337 -21.07 -8.01 12.72
CA LEU A 337 -21.29 -9.02 13.76
C LEU A 337 -21.76 -8.44 15.09
N VAL A 338 -21.38 -7.22 15.44
CA VAL A 338 -21.89 -6.52 16.63
C VAL A 338 -23.43 -6.38 16.59
N LEU A 339 -24.02 -6.23 15.41
CA LEU A 339 -25.48 -6.11 15.26
C LEU A 339 -26.22 -7.45 15.46
N TYR A 340 -25.55 -8.57 15.21
CA TYR A 340 -26.20 -9.89 15.19
C TYR A 340 -25.76 -10.82 16.31
N SER A 341 -24.63 -10.59 16.97
CA SER A 341 -24.03 -11.51 17.93
C SER A 341 -24.22 -11.05 19.36
N LYS A 342 -24.19 -11.99 20.32
CA LYS A 342 -24.17 -11.68 21.75
C LYS A 342 -22.99 -10.77 22.13
N LYS A 343 -21.82 -11.07 21.58
CA LYS A 343 -20.57 -10.30 21.81
C LYS A 343 -19.57 -10.56 20.67
N VAL A 344 -18.75 -9.57 20.36
CA VAL A 344 -17.61 -9.70 19.42
C VAL A 344 -16.33 -9.38 20.16
N LEU A 345 -15.34 -10.26 20.04
CA LEU A 345 -13.99 -10.10 20.56
C LEU A 345 -13.01 -10.10 19.41
N THR A 346 -11.98 -9.28 19.50
CA THR A 346 -11.00 -9.11 18.41
C THR A 346 -9.57 -9.26 18.92
N THR A 347 -8.71 -9.84 18.10
CA THR A 347 -7.28 -9.97 18.38
C THR A 347 -6.44 -9.87 17.09
N ASP A 348 -5.23 -9.36 17.22
CA ASP A 348 -4.24 -9.33 16.14
C ASP A 348 -2.82 -9.35 16.74
N PRO A 349 -1.90 -10.17 16.23
CA PRO A 349 -0.55 -10.27 16.79
C PRO A 349 0.35 -9.07 16.47
N TYR A 350 0.01 -8.26 15.48
CA TYR A 350 0.86 -7.17 15.01
C TYR A 350 0.28 -5.77 15.22
N VAL A 351 -1.03 -5.63 15.23
CA VAL A 351 -1.71 -4.34 15.45
C VAL A 351 -1.58 -3.93 16.91
N LYS A 352 -1.00 -2.74 17.16
CA LYS A 352 -0.76 -2.24 18.52
C LYS A 352 -1.62 -1.03 18.89
N ASN A 353 -2.15 -0.32 17.89
CA ASN A 353 -2.81 0.97 18.08
C ASN A 353 -4.35 0.87 18.14
N ASP A 354 -4.90 -0.32 18.43
CA ASP A 354 -6.31 -0.54 18.61
C ASP A 354 -6.56 -0.99 20.08
N PRO A 355 -7.15 -0.11 20.93
CA PRO A 355 -7.36 -0.40 22.36
C PRO A 355 -8.39 -1.50 22.63
N ASP A 356 -9.23 -1.83 21.63
CA ASP A 356 -10.27 -2.86 21.77
C ASP A 356 -9.68 -4.28 21.65
N LEU A 357 -8.47 -4.44 21.14
CA LEU A 357 -7.85 -5.74 20.96
C LEU A 357 -7.57 -6.41 22.30
N LYS A 358 -7.84 -7.71 22.33
CA LYS A 358 -7.52 -8.59 23.46
C LYS A 358 -6.44 -9.59 23.08
N SER A 359 -5.81 -10.21 24.07
CA SER A 359 -4.85 -11.30 23.78
C SER A 359 -5.55 -12.45 23.06
N PHE A 360 -4.81 -13.20 22.27
CA PHE A 360 -5.34 -14.38 21.59
C PHE A 360 -5.94 -15.40 22.58
N GLU A 361 -5.27 -15.64 23.71
CA GLU A 361 -5.70 -16.55 24.76
C GLU A 361 -7.06 -16.14 25.33
N PHE A 362 -7.26 -14.82 25.57
CA PHE A 362 -8.52 -14.29 26.05
C PHE A 362 -9.64 -14.50 25.01
N VAL A 363 -9.37 -14.17 23.72
CA VAL A 363 -10.36 -14.33 22.65
C VAL A 363 -10.67 -15.81 22.44
N ASN A 364 -9.65 -16.68 22.39
CA ASN A 364 -9.86 -18.11 22.22
C ASN A 364 -10.67 -18.71 23.39
N LYS A 365 -10.40 -18.31 24.64
CA LYS A 365 -11.14 -18.82 25.82
C LYS A 365 -12.61 -18.37 25.80
N ASN A 366 -12.89 -17.11 25.49
CA ASN A 366 -14.18 -16.47 25.71
C ASN A 366 -15.10 -16.42 24.46
N SER A 367 -14.69 -16.97 23.33
CA SER A 367 -15.52 -17.04 22.13
C SER A 367 -16.13 -18.41 21.97
N ASP A 368 -17.30 -18.49 21.35
CA ASP A 368 -17.95 -19.74 20.93
C ASP A 368 -17.50 -20.15 19.52
N ILE A 369 -17.33 -19.19 18.65
CA ILE A 369 -16.94 -19.34 17.24
C ILE A 369 -15.78 -18.41 16.95
N LEU A 370 -14.79 -18.88 16.18
CA LEU A 370 -13.65 -18.10 15.73
C LEU A 370 -13.74 -17.88 14.22
N ILE A 371 -13.35 -16.70 13.76
CA ILE A 371 -13.26 -16.36 12.33
C ILE A 371 -11.84 -15.88 12.04
N ILE A 372 -11.11 -16.55 11.17
CA ILE A 372 -9.82 -16.08 10.67
C ILE A 372 -10.10 -15.03 9.58
N ALA A 373 -10.03 -13.75 9.96
CA ALA A 373 -10.26 -12.62 9.07
C ALA A 373 -8.97 -12.17 8.36
N THR A 374 -7.81 -12.33 9.01
CA THR A 374 -6.49 -12.12 8.39
C THR A 374 -5.61 -13.35 8.65
N PRO A 375 -5.05 -13.99 7.60
CA PRO A 375 -4.34 -15.28 7.73
C PRO A 375 -2.88 -15.07 8.15
N HIS A 376 -2.65 -14.56 9.35
CA HIS A 376 -1.31 -14.49 9.91
C HIS A 376 -0.74 -15.88 10.15
N LYS A 377 0.55 -16.08 9.92
CA LYS A 377 1.25 -17.34 10.23
C LYS A 377 1.07 -17.79 11.69
N PHE A 378 0.86 -16.85 12.58
CA PHE A 378 0.52 -17.11 13.97
C PHE A 378 -0.71 -18.03 14.09
N TYR A 379 -1.73 -17.84 13.25
CA TYR A 379 -2.98 -18.59 13.32
C TYR A 379 -2.94 -19.97 12.68
N SER A 380 -1.96 -20.28 11.84
CA SER A 380 -1.82 -21.60 11.22
C SER A 380 -1.50 -22.73 12.22
N LYS A 381 -1.05 -22.38 13.44
CA LYS A 381 -0.66 -23.31 14.48
C LYS A 381 -1.63 -23.38 15.67
N ILE A 382 -2.81 -22.78 15.53
CA ILE A 382 -3.78 -22.74 16.61
C ILE A 382 -4.33 -24.14 16.91
N LYS A 383 -4.20 -24.55 18.16
CA LYS A 383 -4.87 -25.74 18.70
C LYS A 383 -6.12 -25.30 19.46
N THR A 384 -7.29 -25.58 18.94
CA THR A 384 -8.57 -25.29 19.57
C THR A 384 -9.61 -26.34 19.21
N LYS A 385 -10.55 -26.60 20.14
CA LYS A 385 -11.73 -27.44 19.87
C LYS A 385 -12.93 -26.63 19.36
N LYS A 386 -12.76 -25.32 19.17
CA LYS A 386 -13.85 -24.43 18.74
C LYS A 386 -14.03 -24.48 17.24
N THR A 387 -15.23 -24.16 16.79
CA THR A 387 -15.51 -23.99 15.37
C THR A 387 -14.74 -22.80 14.82
N ILE A 388 -13.95 -23.02 13.77
CA ILE A 388 -13.22 -21.98 13.04
C ILE A 388 -13.84 -21.81 11.67
N PHE A 389 -14.23 -20.60 11.33
CA PHE A 389 -14.54 -20.20 9.96
C PHE A 389 -13.30 -19.58 9.33
N ASN A 390 -12.84 -20.20 8.25
CA ASN A 390 -11.67 -19.77 7.50
C ASN A 390 -12.00 -19.79 6.00
N ILE A 391 -11.92 -18.63 5.35
CA ILE A 391 -12.10 -18.50 3.90
C ILE A 391 -10.78 -18.55 3.14
N TRP A 392 -9.66 -18.46 3.86
CA TRP A 392 -8.33 -18.48 3.28
C TRP A 392 -7.87 -19.91 3.04
N LEU A 393 -7.34 -20.17 1.84
CA LEU A 393 -6.90 -21.53 1.49
C LEU A 393 -5.58 -21.92 2.18
N GLU A 394 -4.81 -20.94 2.61
CA GLU A 394 -3.43 -21.09 3.12
C GLU A 394 -3.30 -20.92 4.64
N ALA A 395 -4.40 -20.74 5.35
CA ALA A 395 -4.37 -20.50 6.80
C ALA A 395 -4.74 -21.74 7.63
#